data_4588fb261705703cd96e7bf7a90f6274
#
_entry.id   4588fb261705703cd96e7bf7a90f6274
#
_cell.length_a   1.000
_cell.length_b   1.000
_cell.length_c   1.000
_cell.angle_alpha   90.00
_cell.angle_beta   90.00
_cell.angle_gamma   90.00
#
_symmetry.space_group_name_H-M   'P 1'
#
loop_
_entity.id
_entity.type
_entity.pdbx_description
1 polymer ?
#
loop_
_entity_poly.entity_id
_entity_poly.type
_entity_poly.pdbx_seq_one_letter_code
_entity_poly.pdbx_strand_id
1 'polypeptide(L)'
;MIFAAGLGTRLKPLTDTMPKALVRVGGEPLLRHVILRLKDAGFERIVVNVHHFAQQIIDYLSANYNFGLDIRISDERGMLLDTGGGIKKALPLFDDASPILIHNVDILSNVDLAAFYSQAVRGDCEASLLVSKRPTSRYLLFNQQSMLVGWTNIKTGEVKSPWPSLNPAGLDHFAFSGIHVIAPSLFACFQEMPDKFGIVDFYLKYCENHPLKGFLKDDLQLLDVGKLDTLEQAELFLNEVKE
;
A
#
# COMPACT_ATOMS: atom_id res chain seq x y z
N MET A 1 3.94 2.19 -7.37
CA MET A 1 3.06 3.34 -7.01
C MET A 1 3.21 3.67 -5.54
N ILE A 2 3.23 4.96 -5.17
CA ILE A 2 3.22 5.39 -3.77
C ILE A 2 1.88 6.06 -3.48
N PHE A 3 1.17 5.61 -2.42
CA PHE A 3 -0.02 6.29 -1.93
C PHE A 3 0.33 7.46 -1.02
N ALA A 4 0.19 8.69 -1.54
CA ALA A 4 0.47 9.94 -0.83
C ALA A 4 -0.73 10.90 -0.74
N ALA A 5 -1.92 10.50 -1.23
CA ALA A 5 -3.13 11.32 -1.24
C ALA A 5 -3.88 11.39 0.11
N GLY A 6 -3.41 10.69 1.14
CA GLY A 6 -4.07 10.60 2.45
C GLY A 6 -4.12 11.94 3.19
N LEU A 7 -5.26 12.24 3.85
CA LEU A 7 -5.46 13.50 4.59
C LEU A 7 -4.61 13.64 5.86
N GLY A 8 -4.09 12.52 6.41
CA GLY A 8 -3.23 12.54 7.59
C GLY A 8 -3.88 13.05 8.88
N THR A 9 -5.20 12.97 9.02
CA THR A 9 -5.96 13.58 10.13
C THR A 9 -5.51 13.19 11.53
N ARG A 10 -4.91 12.01 11.69
CA ARG A 10 -4.37 11.49 12.96
C ARG A 10 -3.00 12.08 13.35
N LEU A 11 -2.34 12.79 12.42
CA LEU A 11 -1.05 13.46 12.61
C LEU A 11 -1.21 14.97 12.87
N LYS A 12 -2.44 15.46 13.05
CA LYS A 12 -2.65 16.87 13.44
C LYS A 12 -1.97 17.17 14.77
N PRO A 13 -1.37 18.37 14.95
CA PRO A 13 -1.47 19.56 14.07
C PRO A 13 -0.47 19.59 12.89
N LEU A 14 0.47 18.65 12.76
CA LEU A 14 1.50 18.65 11.70
C LEU A 14 0.88 18.71 10.29
N THR A 15 -0.20 17.95 10.09
CA THR A 15 -0.88 17.87 8.80
C THR A 15 -1.94 18.97 8.57
N ASP A 16 -2.00 19.98 9.42
CA ASP A 16 -2.80 21.18 9.15
C ASP A 16 -2.14 22.12 8.13
N THR A 17 -0.82 22.00 7.92
CA THR A 17 -0.03 22.88 7.04
C THR A 17 0.78 22.13 5.99
N MET A 18 0.87 20.80 6.07
CA MET A 18 1.62 19.97 5.11
C MET A 18 0.95 18.61 4.88
N PRO A 19 1.19 17.98 3.71
CA PRO A 19 0.69 16.62 3.47
C PRO A 19 1.43 15.60 4.35
N LYS A 20 0.74 14.53 4.76
CA LYS A 20 1.33 13.44 5.53
C LYS A 20 2.65 12.91 4.92
N ALA A 21 2.72 12.84 3.59
CA ALA A 21 3.88 12.38 2.86
C ALA A 21 5.16 13.19 3.11
N LEU A 22 5.02 14.46 3.54
CA LEU A 22 6.14 15.34 3.86
C LEU A 22 6.43 15.45 5.37
N VAL A 23 5.69 14.76 6.23
CA VAL A 23 6.04 14.63 7.64
C VAL A 23 7.39 13.94 7.76
N ARG A 24 8.27 14.51 8.60
CA ARG A 24 9.65 14.05 8.74
C ARG A 24 9.79 12.98 9.82
N VAL A 25 10.62 12.00 9.54
CA VAL A 25 11.10 10.97 10.46
C VAL A 25 12.60 10.85 10.27
N GLY A 26 13.37 10.94 11.34
CA GLY A 26 14.84 10.96 11.24
C GLY A 26 15.38 12.11 10.38
N GLY A 27 14.71 13.27 10.41
CA GLY A 27 15.08 14.46 9.65
C GLY A 27 14.61 14.49 8.20
N GLU A 28 14.11 13.36 7.63
CA GLU A 28 13.72 13.25 6.22
C GLU A 28 12.21 12.95 6.04
N PRO A 29 11.55 13.46 4.97
CA PRO A 29 10.15 13.17 4.70
C PRO A 29 9.87 11.68 4.49
N LEU A 30 8.69 11.22 4.94
CA LEU A 30 8.22 9.84 4.69
C LEU A 30 8.29 9.47 3.21
N LEU A 31 7.90 10.39 2.33
CA LEU A 31 7.96 10.18 0.87
C LEU A 31 9.38 9.88 0.39
N ARG A 32 10.40 10.57 0.94
CA ARG A 32 11.80 10.33 0.59
C ARG A 32 12.24 8.92 0.96
N HIS A 33 11.90 8.47 2.19
CA HIS A 33 12.24 7.13 2.64
C HIS A 33 11.69 6.06 1.68
N VAL A 34 10.42 6.19 1.28
CA VAL A 34 9.79 5.22 0.37
C VAL A 34 10.40 5.29 -1.04
N ILE A 35 10.64 6.51 -1.58
CA ILE A 35 11.23 6.68 -2.91
C ILE A 35 12.63 6.05 -2.96
N LEU A 36 13.48 6.31 -1.97
CA LEU A 36 14.85 5.77 -1.96
C LEU A 36 14.84 4.24 -1.85
N ARG A 37 13.99 3.66 -1.01
CA ARG A 37 13.85 2.20 -0.91
C ARG A 37 13.38 1.56 -2.21
N LEU A 38 12.44 2.20 -2.92
CA LEU A 38 12.00 1.72 -4.23
C LEU A 38 13.13 1.85 -5.27
N LYS A 39 13.87 2.96 -5.26
CA LYS A 39 15.05 3.15 -6.12
C LYS A 39 16.11 2.08 -5.87
N ASP A 40 16.45 1.82 -4.60
CA ASP A 40 17.43 0.80 -4.22
C ASP A 40 16.98 -0.62 -4.60
N ALA A 41 15.65 -0.85 -4.62
CA ALA A 41 15.06 -2.10 -5.12
C ALA A 41 14.98 -2.19 -6.66
N GLY A 42 15.51 -1.18 -7.40
CA GLY A 42 15.62 -1.20 -8.85
C GLY A 42 14.39 -0.66 -9.60
N PHE A 43 13.45 0.01 -8.92
CA PHE A 43 12.32 0.65 -9.60
C PHE A 43 12.75 1.99 -10.21
N GLU A 44 12.61 2.13 -11.53
CA GLU A 44 12.97 3.34 -12.28
C GLU A 44 11.79 4.28 -12.48
N ARG A 45 10.56 3.74 -12.55
CA ARG A 45 9.32 4.52 -12.69
C ARG A 45 8.48 4.43 -11.43
N ILE A 46 8.09 5.59 -10.90
CA ILE A 46 7.23 5.69 -9.72
C ILE A 46 6.04 6.60 -10.03
N VAL A 47 4.82 6.13 -9.78
CA VAL A 47 3.62 6.98 -9.79
C VAL A 47 3.29 7.36 -8.35
N VAL A 48 3.13 8.66 -8.09
CA VAL A 48 2.75 9.20 -6.77
C VAL A 48 1.36 9.82 -6.91
N ASN A 49 0.36 9.31 -6.17
CA ASN A 49 -0.93 9.99 -6.14
C ASN A 49 -0.90 11.14 -5.11
N VAL A 50 -1.57 12.24 -5.45
CA VAL A 50 -1.61 13.46 -4.63
C VAL A 50 -3.03 14.01 -4.54
N HIS A 51 -3.39 14.57 -3.36
CA HIS A 51 -4.69 15.19 -3.12
C HIS A 51 -4.51 16.45 -2.25
N HIS A 52 -4.54 16.30 -0.93
CA HIS A 52 -4.39 17.40 0.02
C HIS A 52 -2.95 17.93 0.01
N PHE A 53 -2.79 19.26 -0.11
CA PHE A 53 -1.49 19.90 -0.29
C PHE A 53 -0.66 19.32 -1.46
N ALA A 54 -1.33 18.91 -2.55
CA ALA A 54 -0.70 18.28 -3.70
C ALA A 54 0.50 19.07 -4.23
N GLN A 55 0.40 20.41 -4.29
CA GLN A 55 1.47 21.26 -4.81
C GLN A 55 2.76 21.14 -3.99
N GLN A 56 2.67 21.01 -2.66
CA GLN A 56 3.86 20.84 -1.82
C GLN A 56 4.61 19.53 -2.13
N ILE A 57 3.88 18.45 -2.46
CA ILE A 57 4.50 17.18 -2.87
C ILE A 57 5.18 17.37 -4.23
N ILE A 58 4.51 17.99 -5.20
CA ILE A 58 5.05 18.26 -6.54
C ILE A 58 6.31 19.12 -6.46
N ASP A 59 6.27 20.20 -5.68
CA ASP A 59 7.40 21.11 -5.49
C ASP A 59 8.58 20.39 -4.83
N TYR A 60 8.29 19.55 -3.81
CA TYR A 60 9.32 18.75 -3.14
C TYR A 60 10.02 17.77 -4.12
N LEU A 61 9.25 17.06 -4.95
CA LEU A 61 9.80 16.15 -5.94
C LEU A 61 10.66 16.89 -6.96
N SER A 62 10.16 18.01 -7.48
CA SER A 62 10.88 18.86 -8.43
C SER A 62 12.17 19.42 -7.85
N ALA A 63 12.13 19.95 -6.61
CA ALA A 63 13.30 20.48 -5.91
C ALA A 63 14.39 19.42 -5.66
N ASN A 64 14.02 18.13 -5.62
CA ASN A 64 14.94 17.01 -5.51
C ASN A 64 15.23 16.32 -6.87
N TYR A 65 14.97 16.99 -8.01
CA TYR A 65 15.19 16.43 -9.35
C TYR A 65 14.57 15.05 -9.56
N ASN A 66 13.39 14.82 -8.97
CA ASN A 66 12.68 13.52 -8.94
C ASN A 66 13.58 12.35 -8.49
N PHE A 67 14.61 12.61 -7.70
CA PHE A 67 15.59 11.62 -7.25
C PHE A 67 16.32 10.89 -8.40
N GLY A 68 16.32 11.46 -9.60
CA GLY A 68 16.85 10.85 -10.81
C GLY A 68 15.98 9.70 -11.36
N LEU A 69 14.66 9.70 -11.07
CA LEU A 69 13.69 8.69 -11.48
C LEU A 69 12.62 9.27 -12.40
N ASP A 70 11.93 8.41 -13.17
CA ASP A 70 10.69 8.78 -13.89
C ASP A 70 9.52 8.82 -12.88
N ILE A 71 9.34 9.97 -12.20
CA ILE A 71 8.23 10.17 -11.27
C ILE A 71 7.07 10.84 -11.98
N ARG A 72 5.91 10.18 -11.97
CA ARG A 72 4.65 10.66 -12.54
C ARG A 72 3.63 10.95 -11.46
N ILE A 73 2.83 11.99 -11.64
CA ILE A 73 1.82 12.42 -10.67
C ILE A 73 0.44 11.95 -11.11
N SER A 74 -0.23 11.19 -10.23
CA SER A 74 -1.67 10.92 -10.33
C SER A 74 -2.42 11.93 -9.47
N ASP A 75 -3.00 12.94 -10.10
CA ASP A 75 -3.61 14.09 -9.43
C ASP A 75 -5.07 13.81 -9.05
N GLU A 76 -5.33 13.71 -7.75
CA GLU A 76 -6.66 13.47 -7.17
C GLU A 76 -7.25 14.74 -6.53
N ARG A 77 -6.73 15.96 -6.80
CA ARG A 77 -7.21 17.19 -6.17
C ARG A 77 -8.70 17.43 -6.32
N GLY A 78 -9.30 16.99 -7.42
CA GLY A 78 -10.74 17.11 -7.66
C GLY A 78 -11.62 16.22 -6.78
N MET A 79 -11.14 15.03 -6.44
CA MET A 79 -11.85 14.05 -5.60
C MET A 79 -10.87 13.02 -5.04
N LEU A 80 -10.90 12.81 -3.73
CA LEU A 80 -10.18 11.72 -3.09
C LEU A 80 -10.83 10.37 -3.46
N LEU A 81 -10.09 9.52 -4.18
CA LEU A 81 -10.62 8.32 -4.82
C LEU A 81 -10.54 7.06 -3.95
N ASP A 82 -9.93 7.17 -2.76
CA ASP A 82 -9.59 6.02 -1.92
C ASP A 82 -8.52 5.12 -2.59
N THR A 83 -8.14 4.00 -1.95
CA THR A 83 -6.96 3.23 -2.38
C THR A 83 -7.19 2.49 -3.70
N GLY A 84 -8.36 1.91 -3.94
CA GLY A 84 -8.67 1.22 -5.20
C GLY A 84 -8.90 2.19 -6.36
N GLY A 85 -9.69 3.25 -6.14
CA GLY A 85 -9.93 4.29 -7.15
C GLY A 85 -8.65 5.05 -7.52
N GLY A 86 -7.75 5.26 -6.56
CA GLY A 86 -6.43 5.85 -6.81
C GLY A 86 -5.57 5.00 -7.75
N ILE A 87 -5.61 3.66 -7.61
CA ILE A 87 -4.96 2.76 -8.58
C ILE A 87 -5.63 2.87 -9.94
N LYS A 88 -6.96 2.74 -10.02
CA LYS A 88 -7.73 2.85 -11.26
C LYS A 88 -7.32 4.10 -12.05
N LYS A 89 -7.27 5.25 -11.38
CA LYS A 89 -6.87 6.53 -11.99
C LYS A 89 -5.41 6.54 -12.44
N ALA A 90 -4.52 5.87 -11.71
CA ALA A 90 -3.10 5.84 -12.00
C ALA A 90 -2.71 4.86 -13.12
N LEU A 91 -3.55 3.87 -13.44
CA LEU A 91 -3.23 2.82 -14.44
C LEU A 91 -2.68 3.37 -15.77
N PRO A 92 -3.25 4.45 -16.39
CA PRO A 92 -2.71 4.99 -17.64
C PRO A 92 -1.29 5.59 -17.54
N LEU A 93 -0.77 5.75 -16.33
CA LEU A 93 0.59 6.27 -16.08
C LEU A 93 1.63 5.17 -16.00
N PHE A 94 1.21 3.90 -16.03
CA PHE A 94 2.09 2.74 -16.03
C PHE A 94 2.23 2.14 -17.44
N ASP A 95 3.16 1.19 -17.54
CA ASP A 95 3.28 0.31 -18.70
C ASP A 95 2.34 -0.89 -18.47
N ASP A 96 1.42 -1.13 -19.39
CA ASP A 96 0.40 -2.19 -19.27
C ASP A 96 0.97 -3.61 -19.23
N ALA A 97 2.24 -3.78 -19.57
CA ALA A 97 2.89 -5.09 -19.64
C ALA A 97 3.54 -5.53 -18.31
N SER A 98 3.61 -4.66 -17.31
CA SER A 98 4.39 -4.95 -16.08
C SER A 98 3.53 -4.95 -14.83
N PRO A 99 3.75 -5.89 -13.89
CA PRO A 99 3.13 -5.84 -12.58
C PRO A 99 3.50 -4.56 -11.83
N ILE A 100 2.57 -4.06 -11.00
CA ILE A 100 2.73 -2.81 -10.26
C ILE A 100 2.92 -3.14 -8.78
N LEU A 101 4.05 -2.71 -8.19
CA LEU A 101 4.19 -2.67 -6.73
C LEU A 101 3.57 -1.38 -6.19
N ILE A 102 2.70 -1.53 -5.21
CA ILE A 102 2.03 -0.43 -4.50
C ILE A 102 2.53 -0.38 -3.07
N HIS A 103 2.80 0.83 -2.57
CA HIS A 103 3.34 1.08 -1.25
C HIS A 103 2.67 2.30 -0.61
N ASN A 104 2.12 2.15 0.58
CA ASN A 104 1.64 3.30 1.35
C ASN A 104 2.81 4.14 1.84
N VAL A 105 2.74 5.46 1.70
CA VAL A 105 3.82 6.39 2.07
C VAL A 105 4.18 6.38 3.56
N ASP A 106 3.24 5.96 4.40
CA ASP A 106 3.35 5.95 5.86
C ASP A 106 3.79 4.61 6.44
N ILE A 107 4.16 3.65 5.62
CA ILE A 107 4.64 2.35 6.07
C ILE A 107 6.17 2.30 6.01
N LEU A 108 6.79 2.09 7.15
CA LEU A 108 8.19 1.70 7.26
C LEU A 108 8.26 0.19 7.52
N SER A 109 9.19 -0.50 6.89
CA SER A 109 9.34 -1.95 7.05
C SER A 109 10.75 -2.42 6.73
N ASN A 110 11.10 -3.63 7.17
CA ASN A 110 12.35 -4.32 6.81
C ASN A 110 12.18 -5.25 5.58
N VAL A 111 11.05 -5.17 4.86
CA VAL A 111 10.85 -6.03 3.69
C VAL A 111 11.85 -5.72 2.58
N ASP A 112 12.46 -6.74 2.02
CA ASP A 112 13.19 -6.65 0.76
C ASP A 112 12.17 -6.51 -0.38
N LEU A 113 12.02 -5.28 -0.89
CA LEU A 113 11.04 -4.95 -1.93
C LEU A 113 11.38 -5.62 -3.27
N ALA A 114 12.69 -5.77 -3.59
CA ALA A 114 13.12 -6.43 -4.82
C ALA A 114 12.80 -7.92 -4.77
N ALA A 115 13.11 -8.59 -3.66
CA ALA A 115 12.79 -10.01 -3.46
C ALA A 115 11.27 -10.24 -3.46
N PHE A 116 10.49 -9.41 -2.74
CA PHE A 116 9.03 -9.51 -2.72
C PHE A 116 8.42 -9.34 -4.12
N TYR A 117 8.85 -8.31 -4.86
CA TYR A 117 8.40 -8.08 -6.23
C TYR A 117 8.76 -9.24 -7.15
N SER A 118 10.01 -9.71 -7.11
CA SER A 118 10.48 -10.83 -7.93
C SER A 118 9.69 -12.11 -7.65
N GLN A 119 9.36 -12.38 -6.39
CA GLN A 119 8.54 -13.53 -6.01
C GLN A 119 7.10 -13.39 -6.50
N ALA A 120 6.50 -12.20 -6.38
CA ALA A 120 5.16 -11.92 -6.88
C ALA A 120 5.07 -12.11 -8.42
N VAL A 121 6.07 -11.65 -9.15
CA VAL A 121 6.13 -11.76 -10.63
C VAL A 121 6.30 -13.20 -11.11
N ARG A 122 7.04 -14.03 -10.35
CA ARG A 122 7.28 -15.45 -10.71
C ARG A 122 6.16 -16.36 -10.24
N GLY A 123 5.31 -15.92 -9.34
CA GLY A 123 4.21 -16.70 -8.78
C GLY A 123 3.03 -16.80 -9.72
N ASP A 124 2.18 -17.80 -9.48
CA ASP A 124 0.95 -18.06 -10.25
C ASP A 124 -0.24 -17.25 -9.74
N CYS A 125 0.00 -16.08 -9.10
CA CYS A 125 -1.04 -15.25 -8.53
C CYS A 125 -1.11 -13.88 -9.22
N GLU A 126 -2.33 -13.35 -9.31
CA GLU A 126 -2.60 -12.07 -9.97
C GLU A 126 -2.46 -10.89 -9.02
N ALA A 127 -2.50 -11.14 -7.70
CA ALA A 127 -2.01 -10.19 -6.71
C ALA A 127 -1.31 -10.90 -5.56
N SER A 128 -0.22 -10.27 -5.05
CA SER A 128 0.52 -10.69 -3.88
C SER A 128 0.39 -9.62 -2.80
N LEU A 129 -0.17 -9.97 -1.65
CA LEU A 129 -0.44 -9.08 -0.54
C LEU A 129 0.57 -9.33 0.57
N LEU A 130 1.45 -8.38 0.88
CA LEU A 130 2.33 -8.50 2.03
C LEU A 130 1.49 -8.41 3.31
N VAL A 131 1.57 -9.43 4.15
CA VAL A 131 0.79 -9.56 5.37
C VAL A 131 1.66 -9.93 6.56
N SER A 132 1.15 -9.69 7.76
CA SER A 132 1.85 -9.99 9.02
C SER A 132 0.90 -10.47 10.11
N LYS A 133 1.46 -11.11 11.15
CA LYS A 133 0.73 -11.57 12.35
C LYS A 133 0.52 -10.45 13.38
N ARG A 134 0.77 -9.18 13.04
CA ARG A 134 0.59 -8.06 13.98
C ARG A 134 -0.85 -7.94 14.48
N PRO A 135 -1.07 -7.55 15.74
CA PRO A 135 -2.40 -7.30 16.27
C PRO A 135 -3.10 -6.14 15.54
N THR A 136 -4.34 -6.35 15.15
CA THR A 136 -5.23 -5.34 14.57
C THR A 136 -6.69 -5.71 14.84
N SER A 137 -7.63 -4.83 14.53
CA SER A 137 -9.06 -5.18 14.54
C SER A 137 -9.55 -5.69 13.18
N ARG A 138 -8.78 -5.51 12.11
CA ARG A 138 -9.17 -5.82 10.74
C ARG A 138 -8.17 -6.78 10.13
N TYR A 139 -8.63 -7.97 9.75
CA TYR A 139 -7.79 -8.99 9.16
C TYR A 139 -8.30 -9.40 7.79
N LEU A 140 -7.37 -9.69 6.88
CA LEU A 140 -7.63 -10.49 5.70
C LEU A 140 -7.66 -11.96 6.12
N LEU A 141 -8.55 -12.74 5.51
CA LEU A 141 -8.73 -14.17 5.79
C LEU A 141 -8.14 -14.98 4.64
N PHE A 142 -7.30 -15.95 5.00
CA PHE A 142 -6.64 -16.81 4.02
C PHE A 142 -6.92 -18.28 4.30
N ASN A 143 -7.00 -19.07 3.24
CA ASN A 143 -7.08 -20.53 3.34
C ASN A 143 -5.68 -21.14 3.52
N GLN A 144 -5.61 -22.49 3.64
CA GLN A 144 -4.37 -23.24 3.84
C GLN A 144 -3.36 -23.09 2.69
N GLN A 145 -3.79 -22.67 1.50
CA GLN A 145 -2.94 -22.36 0.35
C GLN A 145 -2.52 -20.89 0.30
N SER A 146 -2.76 -20.14 1.37
CA SER A 146 -2.54 -18.69 1.49
C SER A 146 -3.34 -17.87 0.48
N MET A 147 -4.45 -18.39 -0.06
CA MET A 147 -5.33 -17.66 -0.96
C MET A 147 -6.31 -16.80 -0.16
N LEU A 148 -6.50 -15.56 -0.58
CA LEU A 148 -7.46 -14.64 0.03
C LEU A 148 -8.88 -15.17 -0.17
N VAL A 149 -9.63 -15.30 0.93
CA VAL A 149 -11.01 -15.78 0.92
C VAL A 149 -12.00 -14.83 1.63
N GLY A 150 -11.51 -13.82 2.34
CA GLY A 150 -12.38 -12.89 3.04
C GLY A 150 -11.64 -11.83 3.85
N TRP A 151 -12.42 -11.10 4.60
CA TRP A 151 -11.99 -10.09 5.53
C TRP A 151 -12.86 -10.11 6.77
N THR A 152 -12.32 -9.78 7.93
CA THR A 152 -13.10 -9.66 9.18
C THR A 152 -12.67 -8.46 10.00
N ASN A 153 -13.63 -7.91 10.76
CA ASN A 153 -13.37 -6.96 11.83
C ASN A 153 -13.76 -7.61 13.16
N ILE A 154 -12.76 -8.02 13.93
CA ILE A 154 -12.97 -8.73 15.20
C ILE A 154 -13.64 -7.88 16.30
N LYS A 155 -13.65 -6.54 16.17
CA LYS A 155 -14.35 -5.66 17.13
C LYS A 155 -15.85 -5.59 16.87
N THR A 156 -16.27 -5.68 15.60
CA THR A 156 -17.67 -5.59 15.22
C THR A 156 -18.29 -6.94 14.91
N GLY A 157 -17.49 -7.99 14.74
CA GLY A 157 -17.91 -9.30 14.25
C GLY A 157 -18.26 -9.33 12.76
N GLU A 158 -18.02 -8.23 12.02
CA GLU A 158 -18.31 -8.15 10.59
C GLU A 158 -17.38 -9.07 9.81
N VAL A 159 -17.94 -9.83 8.87
CA VAL A 159 -17.21 -10.67 7.92
C VAL A 159 -17.65 -10.29 6.51
N LYS A 160 -16.70 -10.12 5.60
CA LYS A 160 -16.93 -9.88 4.17
C LYS A 160 -16.25 -10.97 3.37
N SER A 161 -16.95 -11.56 2.42
CA SER A 161 -16.45 -12.60 1.54
C SER A 161 -17.38 -12.76 0.34
N PRO A 162 -16.87 -13.16 -0.84
CA PRO A 162 -17.75 -13.58 -1.93
C PRO A 162 -18.49 -14.89 -1.62
N TRP A 163 -18.02 -15.67 -0.64
CA TRP A 163 -18.70 -16.88 -0.16
C TRP A 163 -19.61 -16.57 1.04
N PRO A 164 -20.96 -16.55 0.86
CA PRO A 164 -21.90 -16.11 1.92
C PRO A 164 -21.83 -16.92 3.22
N SER A 165 -21.40 -18.18 3.12
CA SER A 165 -21.32 -19.11 4.28
C SER A 165 -19.90 -19.24 4.81
N LEU A 166 -18.99 -18.32 4.49
CA LEU A 166 -17.62 -18.39 4.97
C LEU A 166 -17.59 -18.34 6.50
N ASN A 167 -17.06 -19.39 7.11
CA ASN A 167 -16.75 -19.41 8.54
C ASN A 167 -15.30 -19.00 8.76
N PRO A 168 -15.02 -17.89 9.45
CA PRO A 168 -13.65 -17.46 9.73
C PRO A 168 -12.86 -18.41 10.63
N ALA A 169 -13.54 -19.27 11.40
CA ALA A 169 -12.88 -20.25 12.26
C ALA A 169 -12.09 -21.26 11.41
N GLY A 170 -10.79 -21.41 11.70
CA GLY A 170 -9.89 -22.31 10.96
C GLY A 170 -9.22 -21.68 9.73
N LEU A 171 -9.48 -20.40 9.46
CA LEU A 171 -8.73 -19.63 8.48
C LEU A 171 -7.56 -18.87 9.12
N ASP A 172 -6.55 -18.56 8.32
CA ASP A 172 -5.46 -17.70 8.76
C ASP A 172 -5.91 -16.23 8.73
N HIS A 173 -5.64 -15.53 9.84
CA HIS A 173 -5.98 -14.13 10.03
C HIS A 173 -4.71 -13.28 9.99
N PHE A 174 -4.50 -12.54 8.91
CA PHE A 174 -3.33 -11.69 8.77
C PHE A 174 -3.69 -10.23 8.57
N ALA A 175 -2.88 -9.34 9.16
CA ALA A 175 -2.97 -7.91 8.97
C ALA A 175 -2.36 -7.51 7.64
N PHE A 176 -3.09 -6.77 6.82
CA PHE A 176 -2.56 -6.19 5.59
C PHE A 176 -1.51 -5.11 5.90
N SER A 177 -0.39 -5.15 5.20
CA SER A 177 0.73 -4.23 5.43
C SER A 177 0.62 -2.91 4.66
N GLY A 178 -0.27 -2.82 3.66
CA GLY A 178 -0.29 -1.67 2.72
C GLY A 178 0.81 -1.71 1.66
N ILE A 179 1.48 -2.87 1.49
CA ILE A 179 2.42 -3.17 0.41
C ILE A 179 1.90 -4.38 -0.35
N HIS A 180 1.76 -4.25 -1.67
CA HIS A 180 1.22 -5.33 -2.51
C HIS A 180 1.66 -5.18 -3.95
N VAL A 181 1.59 -6.29 -4.71
CA VAL A 181 1.88 -6.32 -6.14
C VAL A 181 0.62 -6.77 -6.88
N ILE A 182 0.29 -6.12 -7.99
CA ILE A 182 -0.85 -6.44 -8.86
C ILE A 182 -0.34 -6.75 -10.26
N ALA A 183 -0.74 -7.89 -10.82
CA ALA A 183 -0.43 -8.28 -12.18
C ALA A 183 -1.30 -7.54 -13.21
N PRO A 184 -0.82 -7.34 -14.46
CA PRO A 184 -1.56 -6.68 -15.53
C PRO A 184 -2.91 -7.35 -15.86
N SER A 185 -3.06 -8.66 -15.64
CA SER A 185 -4.32 -9.39 -15.85
C SER A 185 -5.50 -8.83 -15.05
N LEU A 186 -5.23 -8.19 -13.88
CA LEU A 186 -6.26 -7.54 -13.07
C LEU A 186 -6.60 -6.11 -13.51
N PHE A 187 -5.83 -5.48 -14.41
CA PHE A 187 -6.05 -4.06 -14.74
C PHE A 187 -7.42 -3.81 -15.38
N ALA A 188 -7.91 -4.73 -16.19
CA ALA A 188 -9.25 -4.63 -16.78
C ALA A 188 -10.36 -4.63 -15.73
N CYS A 189 -10.21 -5.39 -14.64
CA CYS A 189 -11.18 -5.48 -13.55
C CYS A 189 -11.39 -4.15 -12.83
N PHE A 190 -10.37 -3.27 -12.79
CA PHE A 190 -10.51 -1.93 -12.21
C PHE A 190 -11.52 -1.07 -12.97
N GLN A 191 -11.72 -1.28 -14.28
CA GLN A 191 -12.68 -0.51 -15.07
C GLN A 191 -14.13 -0.82 -14.70
N GLU A 192 -14.41 -2.02 -14.16
CA GLU A 192 -15.72 -2.45 -13.69
C GLU A 192 -16.09 -1.89 -12.29
N MET A 193 -15.11 -1.28 -11.61
CA MET A 193 -15.32 -0.66 -10.31
C MET A 193 -15.77 0.79 -10.45
N PRO A 194 -16.50 1.35 -9.47
CA PRO A 194 -16.80 2.78 -9.42
C PRO A 194 -15.53 3.61 -9.38
N ASP A 195 -15.63 4.95 -9.44
CA ASP A 195 -14.44 5.80 -9.38
C ASP A 195 -13.79 5.85 -8.00
N LYS A 196 -14.59 5.70 -6.94
CA LYS A 196 -14.11 5.73 -5.55
C LYS A 196 -14.43 4.42 -4.84
N PHE A 197 -13.38 3.70 -4.42
CA PHE A 197 -13.48 2.45 -3.66
C PHE A 197 -12.18 2.10 -2.96
N GLY A 198 -12.28 1.27 -1.91
CA GLY A 198 -11.11 0.71 -1.21
C GLY A 198 -10.51 -0.48 -1.94
N ILE A 199 -9.19 -0.64 -1.90
CA ILE A 199 -8.52 -1.77 -2.55
C ILE A 199 -8.91 -3.13 -1.95
N VAL A 200 -9.26 -3.17 -0.66
CA VAL A 200 -9.73 -4.40 -0.02
C VAL A 200 -11.08 -4.83 -0.60
N ASP A 201 -11.99 -3.89 -0.88
CA ASP A 201 -13.29 -4.20 -1.50
C ASP A 201 -13.09 -4.76 -2.92
N PHE A 202 -12.11 -4.24 -3.67
CA PHE A 202 -11.71 -4.81 -4.95
C PHE A 202 -11.21 -6.25 -4.80
N TYR A 203 -10.30 -6.50 -3.89
CA TYR A 203 -9.77 -7.85 -3.68
C TYR A 203 -10.87 -8.83 -3.27
N LEU A 204 -11.79 -8.44 -2.41
CA LEU A 204 -12.91 -9.29 -2.00
C LEU A 204 -13.90 -9.56 -3.13
N LYS A 205 -14.08 -8.61 -4.06
CA LYS A 205 -14.94 -8.81 -5.25
C LYS A 205 -14.35 -9.83 -6.22
N TYR A 206 -13.03 -9.84 -6.37
CA TYR A 206 -12.37 -10.61 -7.42
C TYR A 206 -11.65 -11.88 -6.95
N CYS A 207 -11.46 -12.11 -5.62
CA CYS A 207 -10.72 -13.25 -5.09
C CYS A 207 -11.38 -14.62 -5.37
N GLU A 208 -12.64 -14.68 -5.77
CA GLU A 208 -13.30 -15.92 -6.15
C GLU A 208 -12.77 -16.47 -7.49
N ASN A 209 -12.51 -15.58 -8.45
CA ASN A 209 -12.16 -15.93 -9.83
C ASN A 209 -10.71 -15.63 -10.19
N HIS A 210 -10.00 -14.91 -9.31
CA HIS A 210 -8.63 -14.48 -9.50
C HIS A 210 -7.76 -14.91 -8.31
N PRO A 211 -6.61 -15.56 -8.53
CA PRO A 211 -5.73 -16.00 -7.45
C PRO A 211 -5.03 -14.82 -6.79
N LEU A 212 -5.53 -14.41 -5.61
CA LEU A 212 -4.94 -13.35 -4.78
C LEU A 212 -4.30 -14.00 -3.54
N LYS A 213 -2.98 -13.84 -3.37
CA LYS A 213 -2.21 -14.59 -2.38
C LYS A 213 -1.64 -13.71 -1.28
N GLY A 214 -1.73 -14.18 -0.03
CA GLY A 214 -1.01 -13.60 1.10
C GLY A 214 0.46 -14.01 1.08
N PHE A 215 1.35 -13.04 1.20
CA PHE A 215 2.77 -13.25 1.41
C PHE A 215 3.08 -12.94 2.87
N LEU A 216 3.16 -13.99 3.69
CA LEU A 216 3.54 -13.87 5.09
C LEU A 216 5.06 -13.85 5.21
N LYS A 217 5.60 -12.80 5.84
CA LYS A 217 6.99 -12.71 6.25
C LYS A 217 7.02 -12.78 7.78
N ASP A 218 7.54 -13.88 8.34
CA ASP A 218 7.50 -14.15 9.79
C ASP A 218 8.31 -13.13 10.61
N ASP A 219 9.43 -12.65 10.08
CA ASP A 219 10.30 -11.63 10.67
C ASP A 219 9.99 -10.21 10.18
N LEU A 220 8.77 -9.97 9.65
CA LEU A 220 8.37 -8.65 9.18
C LEU A 220 8.25 -7.67 10.34
N GLN A 221 9.17 -6.74 10.39
CA GLN A 221 9.07 -5.54 11.18
C GLN A 221 8.36 -4.49 10.33
N LEU A 222 7.29 -3.94 10.86
CA LEU A 222 6.46 -2.94 10.16
C LEU A 222 5.94 -1.90 11.14
N LEU A 223 6.09 -0.63 10.77
CA LEU A 223 5.57 0.49 11.51
C LEU A 223 4.67 1.36 10.63
N ASP A 224 3.41 1.57 11.05
CA ASP A 224 2.48 2.54 10.46
C ASP A 224 2.69 3.90 11.13
N VAL A 225 3.30 4.83 10.41
CA VAL A 225 3.55 6.21 10.87
C VAL A 225 2.28 7.05 10.66
N GLY A 226 1.21 6.63 11.32
CA GLY A 226 -0.12 7.23 11.16
C GLY A 226 -0.56 8.11 12.31
N LYS A 227 0.21 8.20 13.41
CA LYS A 227 -0.11 8.94 14.63
C LYS A 227 1.12 9.66 15.19
N LEU A 228 0.91 10.67 16.01
CA LEU A 228 2.01 11.43 16.64
C LEU A 228 2.90 10.54 17.53
N ASP A 229 2.29 9.64 18.29
CA ASP A 229 3.00 8.70 19.18
C ASP A 229 3.90 7.69 18.45
N THR A 230 3.68 7.50 17.14
CA THR A 230 4.51 6.61 16.32
C THR A 230 5.71 7.30 15.67
N LEU A 231 5.83 8.63 15.75
CA LEU A 231 6.96 9.36 15.13
C LEU A 231 8.30 9.05 15.80
N GLU A 232 8.33 9.07 17.14
CA GLU A 232 9.56 8.72 17.89
C GLU A 232 9.97 7.26 17.65
N GLN A 233 9.00 6.36 17.64
CA GLN A 233 9.24 4.94 17.30
C GLN A 233 9.76 4.78 15.88
N ALA A 234 9.31 5.62 14.95
CA ALA A 234 9.76 5.58 13.56
C ALA A 234 11.23 5.98 13.41
N GLU A 235 11.72 6.92 14.22
CA GLU A 235 13.14 7.29 14.24
C GLU A 235 14.02 6.15 14.75
N LEU A 236 13.61 5.46 15.81
CA LEU A 236 14.30 4.27 16.32
C LEU A 236 14.30 3.15 15.29
N PHE A 237 13.13 2.89 14.69
CA PHE A 237 12.98 1.87 13.65
C PHE A 237 13.91 2.09 12.45
N LEU A 238 14.05 3.34 11.98
CA LEU A 238 14.96 3.64 10.87
C LEU A 238 16.43 3.40 11.17
N ASN A 239 16.82 3.50 12.44
CA ASN A 239 18.19 3.21 12.86
C ASN A 239 18.45 1.70 12.92
N GLU A 240 17.47 0.93 13.39
CA GLU A 240 17.55 -0.54 13.46
C GLU A 240 17.55 -1.23 12.09
N VAL A 241 16.81 -0.70 11.12
CA VAL A 241 16.70 -1.29 9.77
C VAL A 241 17.88 -0.89 8.85
N LYS A 242 18.71 0.08 9.26
CA LYS A 242 19.92 0.47 8.51
C LYS A 242 21.15 -0.37 8.86
N GLU A 243 21.10 -1.13 9.95
CA GLU A 243 22.13 -2.10 10.34
C GLU A 243 21.86 -3.48 9.70
#